data_6450061d57e13f84d5ce0a5f72177c8c
#
_entry.id   6450061d57e13f84d5ce0a5f72177c8c
#
_cell.length_a   1.000
_cell.length_b   1.000
_cell.length_c   1.000
_cell.angle_alpha   90.00
_cell.angle_beta   90.00
_cell.angle_gamma   90.00
#
_symmetry.space_group_name_H-M   'P 1'
#
loop_
_entity.id
_entity.type
_entity.pdbx_description
1 polymer ?
#
loop_
_entity_poly.entity_id
_entity_poly.type
_entity_poly.pdbx_seq_one_letter_code
_entity_poly.pdbx_strand_id
1 'polypeptide(L)'
;MESAKYCDIGGRKSNEDFAAVFESENNCFYVVADGLGGHNCGEVASSCVGEKMTELFSETLKNDTETMRDYFIKAQDSLLEKAEEAPERKGMRTTAVALAVCGNIATWGHIGDSRLYHIKDGEISSITADHSVAYLSYLNGEIKYKDIRKSPDQNRLIRSMGSEGNFRPDITESAVVEPGDAFLLCSDGFWEYISEKEITTAFKKSHTASRWLARMVRMVEKNGRSDSDRDNCSAITVFV
;
A
#
# COMPACT_ATOMS: atom_id res chain seq x y z
N MET A 1 16.52 -0.83 11.29
CA MET A 1 15.46 -1.47 10.44
C MET A 1 16.08 -2.06 9.20
N GLU A 2 15.47 -3.08 8.60
CA GLU A 2 15.84 -3.66 7.31
C GLU A 2 14.60 -3.70 6.43
N SER A 3 14.70 -3.28 5.16
CA SER A 3 13.58 -3.36 4.22
C SER A 3 13.96 -4.05 2.92
N ALA A 4 12.93 -4.47 2.17
CA ALA A 4 13.06 -4.97 0.81
C ALA A 4 11.83 -4.59 0.00
N LYS A 5 12.06 -4.27 -1.29
CA LYS A 5 11.02 -3.83 -2.23
C LYS A 5 10.95 -4.77 -3.43
N TYR A 6 9.73 -5.00 -3.90
CA TYR A 6 9.40 -5.71 -5.12
C TYR A 6 8.40 -4.92 -5.92
N CYS A 7 8.59 -4.84 -7.22
CA CYS A 7 7.64 -4.30 -8.20
C CYS A 7 7.72 -5.15 -9.46
N ASP A 8 6.57 -5.54 -9.98
CA ASP A 8 6.43 -6.34 -11.19
C ASP A 8 5.24 -5.84 -12.02
N ILE A 9 5.40 -5.81 -13.33
CA ILE A 9 4.36 -5.34 -14.24
C ILE A 9 3.18 -6.33 -14.36
N GLY A 10 3.36 -7.58 -13.92
CA GLY A 10 2.36 -8.62 -14.08
C GLY A 10 2.09 -8.98 -15.55
N GLY A 11 0.83 -9.08 -15.90
CA GLY A 11 0.36 -9.30 -17.27
C GLY A 11 0.01 -8.01 -18.04
N ARG A 12 0.20 -6.85 -17.43
CA ARG A 12 -0.20 -5.55 -17.98
C ARG A 12 0.83 -5.01 -18.98
N LYS A 13 0.48 -3.95 -19.74
CA LYS A 13 1.36 -3.28 -20.69
C LYS A 13 2.22 -2.19 -20.05
N SER A 14 1.74 -1.59 -18.98
CA SER A 14 2.41 -0.56 -18.19
C SER A 14 2.36 -0.93 -16.70
N ASN A 15 3.29 -0.42 -15.94
CA ASN A 15 3.24 -0.53 -14.49
C ASN A 15 2.70 0.79 -13.93
N GLU A 16 1.49 0.75 -13.40
CA GLU A 16 0.83 1.89 -12.78
C GLU A 16 1.04 1.93 -11.25
N ASP A 17 1.67 0.89 -10.68
CA ASP A 17 2.12 0.89 -9.30
C ASP A 17 3.34 1.77 -9.09
N PHE A 18 3.40 2.42 -7.93
CA PHE A 18 4.56 3.12 -7.42
C PHE A 18 4.92 2.61 -6.02
N ALA A 19 6.20 2.36 -5.79
CA ALA A 19 6.71 2.00 -4.46
C ALA A 19 8.01 2.71 -4.17
N ALA A 20 8.10 3.42 -3.04
CA ALA A 20 9.28 4.13 -2.61
C ALA A 20 9.67 3.81 -1.16
N VAL A 21 10.95 3.92 -0.92
CA VAL A 21 11.60 3.72 0.38
C VAL A 21 12.52 4.91 0.62
N PHE A 22 12.34 5.59 1.74
CA PHE A 22 13.29 6.54 2.28
C PHE A 22 13.80 6.00 3.62
N GLU A 23 15.11 5.91 3.78
CA GLU A 23 15.74 5.44 5.00
C GLU A 23 16.90 6.36 5.39
N SER A 24 16.91 6.76 6.64
CA SER A 24 18.02 7.40 7.32
C SER A 24 18.30 6.65 8.62
N GLU A 25 19.26 7.09 9.41
CA GLU A 25 19.71 6.35 10.60
C GLU A 25 18.57 5.93 11.54
N ASN A 26 17.60 6.84 11.82
CA ASN A 26 16.50 6.58 12.76
C ASN A 26 15.12 6.92 12.18
N ASN A 27 15.03 7.33 10.92
CA ASN A 27 13.78 7.77 10.31
C ASN A 27 13.61 7.09 8.96
N CYS A 28 12.49 6.39 8.80
CA CYS A 28 12.20 5.64 7.59
C CYS A 28 10.77 5.93 7.12
N PHE A 29 10.59 5.95 5.82
CA PHE A 29 9.30 6.11 5.19
C PHE A 29 9.14 5.12 4.04
N TYR A 30 7.99 4.51 3.99
CA TYR A 30 7.64 3.51 3.00
C TYR A 30 6.27 3.84 2.42
N VAL A 31 6.13 3.80 1.11
CA VAL A 31 4.86 4.07 0.44
C VAL A 31 4.67 3.13 -0.74
N VAL A 32 3.45 2.61 -0.89
CA VAL A 32 2.95 1.91 -2.07
C VAL A 32 1.69 2.63 -2.52
N ALA A 33 1.60 2.91 -3.82
CA ALA A 33 0.47 3.54 -4.46
C ALA A 33 0.14 2.78 -5.76
N ASP A 34 -1.11 2.44 -5.96
CA ASP A 34 -1.63 1.72 -7.12
C ASP A 34 -2.45 2.69 -7.96
N GLY A 35 -2.00 2.91 -9.18
CA GLY A 35 -2.54 3.93 -10.06
C GLY A 35 -3.80 3.46 -10.79
N LEU A 36 -4.83 4.29 -10.76
CA LEU A 36 -6.14 4.03 -11.34
C LEU A 36 -6.42 5.02 -12.48
N GLY A 37 -6.52 4.55 -13.70
CA GLY A 37 -6.87 5.42 -14.82
C GLY A 37 -6.47 4.82 -16.17
N GLY A 38 -7.30 5.04 -17.19
CA GLY A 38 -6.95 4.67 -18.55
C GLY A 38 -5.89 5.60 -19.15
N HIS A 39 -5.18 5.14 -20.21
CA HIS A 39 -4.24 5.94 -21.01
C HIS A 39 -3.00 6.45 -20.24
N ASN A 40 -2.37 5.60 -19.41
CA ASN A 40 -1.15 5.89 -18.62
C ASN A 40 -1.31 6.97 -17.54
N CYS A 41 -2.53 7.33 -17.18
CA CYS A 41 -2.77 8.33 -16.13
C CYS A 41 -2.60 7.73 -14.72
N GLY A 42 -2.73 6.41 -14.56
CA GLY A 42 -2.49 5.71 -13.31
C GLY A 42 -1.03 5.83 -12.86
N GLU A 43 -0.07 5.60 -13.76
CA GLU A 43 1.37 5.75 -13.46
C GLU A 43 1.72 7.18 -13.02
N VAL A 44 1.13 8.20 -13.68
CA VAL A 44 1.33 9.60 -13.30
C VAL A 44 0.73 9.89 -11.92
N ALA A 45 -0.44 9.32 -11.62
CA ALA A 45 -1.10 9.55 -10.34
C ALA A 45 -0.34 8.90 -9.18
N SER A 46 0.04 7.63 -9.30
CA SER A 46 0.74 6.89 -8.25
C SER A 46 2.13 7.48 -7.97
N SER A 47 2.89 7.84 -9.02
CA SER A 47 4.20 8.47 -8.87
C SER A 47 4.08 9.86 -8.24
N CYS A 48 3.14 10.70 -8.68
CA CYS A 48 2.92 12.03 -8.11
C CYS A 48 2.66 11.96 -6.59
N VAL A 49 1.77 11.07 -6.16
CA VAL A 49 1.43 10.90 -4.75
C VAL A 49 2.60 10.34 -3.96
N GLY A 50 3.21 9.26 -4.43
CA GLY A 50 4.28 8.57 -3.71
C GLY A 50 5.55 9.42 -3.59
N GLU A 51 5.95 10.14 -4.66
CA GLU A 51 7.07 11.08 -4.64
C GLU A 51 6.80 12.22 -3.67
N LYS A 52 5.61 12.85 -3.75
CA LYS A 52 5.26 13.98 -2.85
C LYS A 52 5.26 13.58 -1.38
N MET A 53 4.70 12.43 -1.03
CA MET A 53 4.72 11.95 0.36
C MET A 53 6.16 11.68 0.83
N THR A 54 7.00 11.10 -0.01
CA THR A 54 8.40 10.80 0.31
C THR A 54 9.22 12.09 0.48
N GLU A 55 9.02 13.09 -0.38
CA GLU A 55 9.60 14.43 -0.27
C GLU A 55 9.25 15.08 1.08
N LEU A 56 7.96 15.16 1.39
CA LEU A 56 7.45 15.78 2.62
C LEU A 56 8.01 15.11 3.88
N PHE A 57 8.10 13.77 3.89
CA PHE A 57 8.72 13.07 4.99
C PHE A 57 10.21 13.38 5.10
N SER A 58 10.95 13.39 4.00
CA SER A 58 12.39 13.68 3.98
C SER A 58 12.74 15.05 4.52
N GLU A 59 11.85 16.04 4.33
CA GLU A 59 12.02 17.40 4.83
C GLU A 59 11.68 17.54 6.32
N THR A 60 10.69 16.79 6.80
CA THR A 60 10.16 16.97 8.16
C THR A 60 10.71 15.97 9.17
N LEU A 61 10.95 14.74 8.72
CA LEU A 61 11.35 13.57 9.54
C LEU A 61 10.41 13.35 10.74
N LYS A 62 9.09 13.54 10.54
CA LYS A 62 8.05 13.42 11.56
C LYS A 62 7.05 12.33 11.18
N ASN A 63 6.47 11.69 12.20
CA ASN A 63 5.53 10.60 12.00
C ASN A 63 4.33 10.60 12.97
N ASP A 64 4.02 11.73 13.60
CA ASP A 64 2.79 11.82 14.37
C ASP A 64 1.54 11.76 13.46
N THR A 65 0.39 11.44 14.07
CA THR A 65 -0.88 11.25 13.34
C THR A 65 -1.31 12.47 12.53
N GLU A 66 -1.08 13.69 13.05
CA GLU A 66 -1.43 14.93 12.36
C GLU A 66 -0.52 15.14 11.15
N THR A 67 0.80 14.99 11.35
CA THR A 67 1.78 15.09 10.27
C THR A 67 1.54 14.06 9.17
N MET A 68 1.22 12.79 9.53
CA MET A 68 0.86 11.77 8.54
C MET A 68 -0.38 12.19 7.74
N ARG A 69 -1.40 12.75 8.39
CA ARG A 69 -2.59 13.27 7.72
C ARG A 69 -2.25 14.39 6.74
N ASP A 70 -1.36 15.30 7.13
CA ASP A 70 -0.87 16.40 6.28
C ASP A 70 -0.14 15.88 5.03
N TYR A 71 0.61 14.78 5.13
CA TYR A 71 1.24 14.17 3.95
C TYR A 71 0.20 13.73 2.93
N PHE A 72 -0.89 13.08 3.38
CA PHE A 72 -1.99 12.69 2.48
C PHE A 72 -2.69 13.90 1.87
N ILE A 73 -2.97 14.95 2.65
CA ILE A 73 -3.63 16.16 2.16
C ILE A 73 -2.77 16.86 1.10
N LYS A 74 -1.50 17.10 1.38
CA LYS A 74 -0.59 17.78 0.43
C LYS A 74 -0.32 16.94 -0.82
N ALA A 75 -0.28 15.62 -0.70
CA ALA A 75 -0.17 14.74 -1.85
C ALA A 75 -1.46 14.75 -2.69
N GLN A 76 -2.64 14.83 -2.07
CA GLN A 76 -3.91 15.03 -2.76
C GLN A 76 -3.92 16.34 -3.54
N ASP A 77 -3.52 17.45 -2.91
CA ASP A 77 -3.48 18.77 -3.56
C ASP A 77 -2.54 18.75 -4.77
N SER A 78 -1.34 18.17 -4.61
CA SER A 78 -0.36 17.99 -5.70
C SER A 78 -0.91 17.13 -6.85
N LEU A 79 -1.67 16.08 -6.54
CA LEU A 79 -2.31 15.23 -7.55
C LEU A 79 -3.39 16.00 -8.33
N LEU A 80 -4.22 16.79 -7.64
CA LEU A 80 -5.27 17.58 -8.28
C LEU A 80 -4.66 18.69 -9.17
N GLU A 81 -3.63 19.39 -8.69
CA GLU A 81 -2.88 20.35 -9.50
C GLU A 81 -2.29 19.69 -10.75
N LYS A 82 -1.69 18.50 -10.59
CA LYS A 82 -1.12 17.73 -11.69
C LYS A 82 -2.17 17.27 -12.70
N ALA A 83 -3.40 17.00 -12.27
CA ALA A 83 -4.52 16.66 -13.14
C ALA A 83 -4.97 17.85 -14.01
N GLU A 84 -4.84 19.08 -13.52
CA GLU A 84 -5.22 20.29 -14.26
C GLU A 84 -4.21 20.66 -15.35
N GLU A 85 -2.97 20.16 -15.31
CA GLU A 85 -1.94 20.46 -16.30
C GLU A 85 -2.29 19.98 -17.72
N ALA A 86 -3.11 18.93 -17.86
CA ALA A 86 -3.44 18.36 -19.16
C ALA A 86 -4.83 17.68 -19.17
N PRO A 87 -5.66 17.88 -20.19
CA PRO A 87 -7.02 17.31 -20.26
C PRO A 87 -7.08 15.79 -20.12
N GLU A 88 -6.07 15.08 -20.61
CA GLU A 88 -5.98 13.62 -20.54
C GLU A 88 -5.77 13.10 -19.11
N ARG A 89 -5.30 13.94 -18.18
CA ARG A 89 -5.07 13.59 -16.78
C ARG A 89 -6.31 13.80 -15.92
N LYS A 90 -7.37 14.34 -16.49
CA LYS A 90 -8.61 14.62 -15.75
C LYS A 90 -9.18 13.35 -15.13
N GLY A 91 -9.34 13.36 -13.81
CA GLY A 91 -9.89 12.23 -13.07
C GLY A 91 -8.93 11.08 -12.84
N MET A 92 -7.61 11.29 -13.04
CA MET A 92 -6.59 10.31 -12.62
C MET A 92 -6.65 10.11 -11.12
N ARG A 93 -6.46 8.88 -10.67
CA ARG A 93 -6.58 8.47 -9.28
C ARG A 93 -5.49 7.47 -8.91
N THR A 94 -5.29 7.31 -7.64
CA THR A 94 -4.44 6.25 -7.11
C THR A 94 -4.86 5.87 -5.70
N THR A 95 -4.53 4.66 -5.28
CA THR A 95 -4.49 4.31 -3.86
C THR A 95 -3.25 4.94 -3.22
N ALA A 96 -3.15 4.90 -1.91
CA ALA A 96 -1.90 5.09 -1.20
C ALA A 96 -1.95 4.37 0.14
N VAL A 97 -0.87 3.65 0.47
CA VAL A 97 -0.60 3.14 1.80
C VAL A 97 0.82 3.52 2.18
N ALA A 98 0.97 4.16 3.34
CA ALA A 98 2.25 4.70 3.80
C ALA A 98 2.52 4.34 5.26
N LEU A 99 3.80 4.10 5.58
CA LEU A 99 4.33 3.84 6.90
C LEU A 99 5.50 4.79 7.17
N ALA A 100 5.43 5.54 8.27
CA ALA A 100 6.53 6.32 8.79
C ALA A 100 7.01 5.74 10.13
N VAL A 101 8.30 5.56 10.27
CA VAL A 101 8.91 5.11 11.54
C VAL A 101 10.02 6.08 11.92
N CYS A 102 9.91 6.69 13.12
CA CYS A 102 10.91 7.57 13.68
C CYS A 102 11.34 7.03 15.05
N GLY A 103 12.60 6.61 15.15
CA GLY A 103 13.08 5.84 16.31
C GLY A 103 12.30 4.53 16.46
N ASN A 104 11.56 4.40 17.55
CA ASN A 104 10.71 3.24 17.82
C ASN A 104 9.20 3.56 17.74
N ILE A 105 8.82 4.66 17.11
CA ILE A 105 7.42 5.04 16.91
C ILE A 105 7.06 4.84 15.43
N ALA A 106 5.98 4.11 15.16
CA ALA A 106 5.41 3.91 13.85
C ALA A 106 4.02 4.55 13.73
N THR A 107 3.75 5.17 12.60
CA THR A 107 2.43 5.68 12.23
C THR A 107 2.19 5.32 10.77
N TRP A 108 1.00 4.85 10.44
CA TRP A 108 0.66 4.53 9.06
C TRP A 108 -0.71 5.07 8.70
N GLY A 109 -0.92 5.23 7.41
CA GLY A 109 -2.19 5.65 6.86
C GLY A 109 -2.43 5.03 5.49
N HIS A 110 -3.70 5.01 5.07
CA HIS A 110 -4.06 4.52 3.75
C HIS A 110 -5.32 5.17 3.21
N ILE A 111 -5.47 5.09 1.90
CA ILE A 111 -6.70 5.35 1.14
C ILE A 111 -6.72 4.43 -0.09
N GLY A 112 -7.83 3.74 -0.30
CA GLY A 112 -7.95 2.69 -1.31
C GLY A 112 -7.87 1.30 -0.69
N ASP A 113 -7.43 0.32 -1.47
CA ASP A 113 -7.35 -1.09 -1.11
C ASP A 113 -5.93 -1.67 -1.14
N SER A 114 -4.91 -0.85 -1.39
CA SER A 114 -3.55 -1.18 -1.03
C SER A 114 -3.44 -1.34 0.48
N ARG A 115 -2.78 -2.41 0.92
CA ARG A 115 -2.82 -2.85 2.32
C ARG A 115 -1.50 -2.69 3.04
N LEU A 116 -1.60 -2.40 4.34
CA LEU A 116 -0.52 -2.60 5.31
C LEU A 116 -0.92 -3.70 6.28
N TYR A 117 -0.03 -4.66 6.46
CA TYR A 117 -0.08 -5.69 7.49
C TYR A 117 0.98 -5.39 8.53
N HIS A 118 0.59 -5.31 9.81
CA HIS A 118 1.52 -5.24 10.94
C HIS A 118 1.62 -6.63 11.58
N ILE A 119 2.83 -7.13 11.71
CA ILE A 119 3.13 -8.41 12.37
C ILE A 119 3.79 -8.11 13.71
N LYS A 120 3.21 -8.65 14.77
CA LYS A 120 3.72 -8.62 16.13
C LYS A 120 3.68 -10.05 16.70
N ASP A 121 4.72 -10.44 17.43
CA ASP A 121 4.84 -11.79 18.02
C ASP A 121 4.66 -12.93 16.99
N GLY A 122 5.04 -12.68 15.74
CA GLY A 122 4.95 -13.65 14.65
C GLY A 122 3.55 -13.85 14.05
N GLU A 123 2.56 -13.06 14.44
CA GLU A 123 1.19 -13.09 13.94
C GLU A 123 0.78 -11.72 13.39
N ILE A 124 -0.20 -11.70 12.48
CA ILE A 124 -0.77 -10.44 12.00
C ILE A 124 -1.60 -9.84 13.13
N SER A 125 -1.16 -8.69 13.65
CA SER A 125 -1.85 -7.94 14.71
C SER A 125 -2.88 -6.96 14.16
N SER A 126 -2.62 -6.40 12.98
CA SER A 126 -3.57 -5.51 12.28
C SER A 126 -3.38 -5.52 10.77
N ILE A 127 -4.46 -5.20 10.07
CA ILE A 127 -4.52 -5.01 8.61
C ILE A 127 -5.34 -3.75 8.35
N THR A 128 -4.92 -2.93 7.39
CA THR A 128 -5.73 -1.80 6.93
C THR A 128 -7.07 -2.28 6.34
N ALA A 129 -8.13 -1.51 6.54
CA ALA A 129 -9.46 -1.83 6.06
C ALA A 129 -9.66 -1.27 4.65
N ASP A 130 -9.89 -2.12 3.64
CA ASP A 130 -10.01 -1.66 2.25
C ASP A 130 -11.16 -0.65 2.07
N HIS A 131 -10.93 0.38 1.31
CA HIS A 131 -11.97 1.32 0.88
C HIS A 131 -12.61 0.82 -0.43
N SER A 132 -13.19 -0.38 -0.42
CA SER A 132 -13.81 -1.03 -1.58
C SER A 132 -15.24 -1.50 -1.31
N VAL A 133 -16.01 -1.69 -2.38
CA VAL A 133 -17.37 -2.24 -2.31
C VAL A 133 -17.35 -3.65 -1.73
N ALA A 134 -16.37 -4.47 -2.11
CA ALA A 134 -16.23 -5.82 -1.57
C ALA A 134 -15.99 -5.82 -0.05
N TYR A 135 -15.23 -4.87 0.47
CA TYR A 135 -15.03 -4.76 1.92
C TYR A 135 -16.32 -4.32 2.64
N LEU A 136 -17.12 -3.44 2.05
CA LEU A 136 -18.46 -3.11 2.59
C LEU A 136 -19.38 -4.33 2.62
N SER A 137 -19.39 -5.15 1.57
CA SER A 137 -20.16 -6.40 1.55
C SER A 137 -19.73 -7.37 2.65
N TYR A 138 -18.42 -7.41 2.97
CA TYR A 138 -17.92 -8.17 4.12
C TYR A 138 -18.45 -7.58 5.45
N LEU A 139 -18.38 -6.27 5.65
CA LEU A 139 -18.88 -5.62 6.87
C LEU A 139 -20.39 -5.82 7.07
N ASN A 140 -21.15 -5.87 5.99
CA ASN A 140 -22.59 -6.17 5.99
C ASN A 140 -22.89 -7.66 6.21
N GLY A 141 -21.88 -8.53 6.25
CA GLY A 141 -22.06 -9.97 6.42
C GLY A 141 -22.55 -10.70 5.15
N GLU A 142 -22.50 -10.06 3.99
CA GLU A 142 -22.93 -10.63 2.69
C GLU A 142 -21.87 -11.64 2.17
N ILE A 143 -20.59 -11.38 2.41
CA ILE A 143 -19.46 -12.26 2.07
C ILE A 143 -18.53 -12.46 3.27
N LYS A 144 -17.69 -13.48 3.24
CA LYS A 144 -16.63 -13.69 4.25
C LYS A 144 -15.38 -12.90 3.88
N TYR A 145 -14.57 -12.52 4.87
CA TYR A 145 -13.32 -11.79 4.65
C TYR A 145 -12.42 -12.44 3.57
N LYS A 146 -12.26 -13.76 3.61
CA LYS A 146 -11.46 -14.51 2.62
C LYS A 146 -11.99 -14.43 1.18
N ASP A 147 -13.26 -14.07 1.01
CA ASP A 147 -13.93 -14.01 -0.29
C ASP A 147 -13.80 -12.61 -0.93
N ILE A 148 -13.31 -11.59 -0.18
CA ILE A 148 -13.02 -10.25 -0.70
C ILE A 148 -12.13 -10.36 -1.95
N ARG A 149 -11.02 -11.10 -1.88
CA ARG A 149 -10.05 -11.29 -2.97
C ARG A 149 -10.57 -12.01 -4.22
N LYS A 150 -11.80 -12.47 -4.20
CA LYS A 150 -12.49 -13.13 -5.32
C LYS A 150 -13.79 -12.43 -5.69
N SER A 151 -14.09 -11.34 -5.03
CA SER A 151 -15.31 -10.57 -5.30
C SER A 151 -15.19 -9.88 -6.66
N PRO A 152 -16.23 -9.89 -7.50
CA PRO A 152 -16.24 -9.12 -8.74
C PRO A 152 -16.21 -7.61 -8.50
N ASP A 153 -16.47 -7.18 -7.27
CA ASP A 153 -16.50 -5.77 -6.86
C ASP A 153 -15.26 -5.35 -6.06
N GLN A 154 -14.19 -6.19 -6.03
CA GLN A 154 -12.99 -5.87 -5.23
C GLN A 154 -12.32 -4.58 -5.70
N ASN A 155 -12.16 -4.39 -7.02
CA ASN A 155 -11.52 -3.21 -7.62
C ASN A 155 -12.45 -1.98 -7.69
N ARG A 156 -13.66 -2.06 -7.08
CA ARG A 156 -14.58 -0.93 -7.01
C ARG A 156 -14.32 -0.13 -5.74
N LEU A 157 -13.42 0.85 -5.86
CA LEU A 157 -13.07 1.71 -4.75
C LEU A 157 -14.17 2.72 -4.43
N ILE A 158 -14.37 2.95 -3.14
CA ILE A 158 -15.26 3.98 -2.59
C ILE A 158 -14.49 5.24 -2.17
N ARG A 159 -13.17 5.12 -1.98
CA ARG A 159 -12.25 6.22 -1.67
C ARG A 159 -10.91 5.99 -2.35
N SER A 160 -10.33 7.04 -2.89
CA SER A 160 -8.99 7.05 -3.50
C SER A 160 -8.39 8.46 -3.46
N MET A 161 -7.10 8.58 -3.65
CA MET A 161 -6.45 9.84 -3.99
C MET A 161 -6.98 10.32 -5.35
N GLY A 162 -7.06 11.63 -5.55
CA GLY A 162 -7.63 12.24 -6.75
C GLY A 162 -9.16 12.35 -6.76
N SER A 163 -9.85 11.87 -5.71
CA SER A 163 -11.30 12.02 -5.57
C SER A 163 -11.63 13.39 -4.97
N GLU A 164 -12.41 14.22 -5.67
CA GLU A 164 -12.79 15.56 -5.19
C GLU A 164 -13.80 15.53 -4.03
N GLY A 165 -14.72 14.57 -3.99
CA GLY A 165 -15.83 14.57 -3.03
C GLY A 165 -15.71 13.54 -1.90
N ASN A 166 -14.79 12.60 -1.97
CA ASN A 166 -14.69 11.48 -1.02
C ASN A 166 -13.23 11.17 -0.60
N PHE A 167 -12.42 12.21 -0.53
CA PHE A 167 -11.05 12.13 0.00
C PHE A 167 -11.09 12.07 1.53
N ARG A 168 -10.82 10.89 2.07
CA ARG A 168 -10.76 10.65 3.50
C ARG A 168 -9.81 9.49 3.79
N PRO A 169 -8.52 9.77 3.97
CA PRO A 169 -7.56 8.75 4.38
C PRO A 169 -7.81 8.32 5.82
N ASP A 170 -7.64 7.04 6.10
CA ASP A 170 -7.60 6.51 7.46
C ASP A 170 -6.16 6.54 7.97
N ILE A 171 -5.94 7.17 9.10
CA ILE A 171 -4.63 7.32 9.75
C ILE A 171 -4.70 6.68 11.14
N THR A 172 -3.71 5.85 11.47
CA THR A 172 -3.62 5.23 12.79
C THR A 172 -3.10 6.20 13.85
N GLU A 173 -3.39 5.91 15.11
CA GLU A 173 -2.63 6.45 16.24
C GLU A 173 -1.19 5.95 16.14
N SER A 174 -0.24 6.79 16.59
CA SER A 174 1.17 6.40 16.65
C SER A 174 1.37 5.25 17.65
N ALA A 175 2.10 4.23 17.24
CA ALA A 175 2.34 3.02 18.03
C ALA A 175 3.84 2.81 18.30
N VAL A 176 4.17 2.30 19.49
CA VAL A 176 5.53 1.84 19.78
C VAL A 176 5.75 0.51 19.08
N VAL A 177 6.85 0.41 18.33
CA VAL A 177 7.32 -0.82 17.72
C VAL A 177 8.55 -1.37 18.43
N GLU A 178 8.68 -2.68 18.42
CA GLU A 178 9.72 -3.42 19.15
C GLU A 178 10.52 -4.30 18.19
N PRO A 179 11.77 -4.62 18.51
CA PRO A 179 12.53 -5.60 17.72
C PRO A 179 11.77 -6.91 17.55
N GLY A 180 11.57 -7.33 16.30
CA GLY A 180 10.75 -8.49 15.96
C GLY A 180 9.39 -8.13 15.35
N ASP A 181 8.95 -6.89 15.47
CA ASP A 181 7.83 -6.38 14.68
C ASP A 181 8.20 -6.31 13.20
N ALA A 182 7.22 -6.47 12.33
CA ALA A 182 7.43 -6.34 10.90
C ALA A 182 6.19 -5.76 10.20
N PHE A 183 6.42 -5.16 9.04
CA PHE A 183 5.35 -4.60 8.22
C PHE A 183 5.46 -5.11 6.79
N LEU A 184 4.30 -5.30 6.17
CA LEU A 184 4.16 -5.52 4.73
C LEU A 184 3.21 -4.47 4.19
N LEU A 185 3.67 -3.66 3.23
CA LEU A 185 2.84 -2.78 2.42
C LEU A 185 2.73 -3.40 1.03
N CYS A 186 1.55 -3.44 0.43
CA CYS A 186 1.39 -4.01 -0.90
C CYS A 186 0.14 -3.50 -1.64
N SER A 187 0.21 -3.52 -2.98
CA SER A 187 -0.94 -3.33 -3.87
C SER A 187 -1.82 -4.58 -3.93
N ASP A 188 -2.99 -4.46 -4.58
CA ASP A 188 -3.94 -5.56 -4.72
C ASP A 188 -3.38 -6.73 -5.52
N GLY A 189 -2.63 -6.50 -6.61
CA GLY A 189 -1.99 -7.56 -7.38
C GLY A 189 -0.97 -8.40 -6.59
N PHE A 190 -0.63 -8.00 -5.37
CA PHE A 190 0.13 -8.83 -4.44
C PHE A 190 -0.77 -9.58 -3.47
N TRP A 191 -1.67 -8.90 -2.72
CA TRP A 191 -2.45 -9.53 -1.67
C TRP A 191 -3.58 -10.44 -2.20
N GLU A 192 -4.03 -10.25 -3.42
CA GLU A 192 -5.02 -11.14 -4.05
C GLU A 192 -4.54 -12.58 -4.16
N TYR A 193 -3.26 -12.78 -4.44
CA TYR A 193 -2.66 -14.09 -4.69
C TYR A 193 -1.94 -14.69 -3.48
N ILE A 194 -2.04 -14.07 -2.30
CA ILE A 194 -1.45 -14.61 -1.07
C ILE A 194 -2.40 -14.46 0.11
N SER A 195 -2.59 -15.52 0.88
CA SER A 195 -3.43 -15.51 2.08
C SER A 195 -2.65 -15.02 3.30
N GLU A 196 -3.37 -14.52 4.32
CA GLU A 196 -2.81 -14.10 5.60
C GLU A 196 -2.01 -15.22 6.28
N LYS A 197 -2.48 -16.49 6.15
CA LYS A 197 -1.76 -17.67 6.64
C LYS A 197 -0.44 -17.90 5.90
N GLU A 198 -0.39 -17.65 4.61
CA GLU A 198 0.85 -17.77 3.82
C GLU A 198 1.82 -16.64 4.18
N ILE A 199 1.34 -15.40 4.38
CA ILE A 199 2.14 -14.26 4.84
C ILE A 199 2.84 -14.59 6.17
N THR A 200 2.08 -15.03 7.18
CA THR A 200 2.63 -15.38 8.51
C THR A 200 3.54 -16.61 8.44
N THR A 201 3.21 -17.60 7.62
CA THR A 201 4.06 -18.79 7.42
C THR A 201 5.40 -18.42 6.78
N ALA A 202 5.38 -17.51 5.79
CA ALA A 202 6.59 -16.99 5.16
C ALA A 202 7.43 -16.20 6.15
N PHE A 203 6.79 -15.33 6.98
CA PHE A 203 7.45 -14.55 8.02
C PHE A 203 8.20 -15.45 9.01
N LYS A 204 7.51 -16.42 9.64
CA LYS A 204 8.09 -17.35 10.63
C LYS A 204 9.29 -18.14 10.11
N LYS A 205 9.42 -18.29 8.80
CA LYS A 205 10.54 -18.98 8.13
C LYS A 205 11.63 -18.04 7.62
N SER A 206 11.54 -16.75 7.96
CA SER A 206 12.45 -15.71 7.46
C SER A 206 13.08 -14.95 8.62
N HIS A 207 14.32 -14.53 8.45
CA HIS A 207 15.08 -13.75 9.44
C HIS A 207 15.53 -12.41 8.86
N THR A 208 15.09 -12.07 7.65
CA THR A 208 15.37 -10.81 6.96
C THR A 208 14.19 -10.40 6.10
N ALA A 209 14.02 -9.09 5.92
CA ALA A 209 12.97 -8.54 5.06
C ALA A 209 13.05 -9.11 3.64
N SER A 210 14.24 -9.18 3.07
CA SER A 210 14.47 -9.71 1.72
C SER A 210 14.06 -11.18 1.58
N ARG A 211 14.35 -12.02 2.59
CA ARG A 211 13.95 -13.45 2.55
C ARG A 211 12.45 -13.63 2.71
N TRP A 212 11.83 -12.81 3.56
CA TRP A 212 10.39 -12.84 3.72
C TRP A 212 9.69 -12.46 2.42
N LEU A 213 10.08 -11.33 1.82
CA LEU A 213 9.57 -10.88 0.53
C LEU A 213 9.76 -11.94 -0.56
N ALA A 214 10.96 -12.47 -0.73
CA ALA A 214 11.26 -13.47 -1.76
C ALA A 214 10.43 -14.77 -1.60
N ARG A 215 10.07 -15.17 -0.38
CA ARG A 215 9.17 -16.31 -0.14
C ARG A 215 7.75 -15.99 -0.57
N MET A 216 7.25 -14.80 -0.21
CA MET A 216 5.90 -14.36 -0.58
C MET A 216 5.77 -14.18 -2.09
N VAL A 217 6.74 -13.54 -2.76
CA VAL A 217 6.77 -13.38 -4.22
C VAL A 217 6.62 -14.74 -4.93
N ARG A 218 7.36 -15.76 -4.52
CA ARG A 218 7.22 -17.11 -5.10
C ARG A 218 5.83 -17.71 -4.91
N MET A 219 5.14 -17.39 -3.81
CA MET A 219 3.76 -17.85 -3.57
C MET A 219 2.79 -17.08 -4.47
N VAL A 220 2.92 -15.76 -4.57
CA VAL A 220 2.13 -14.90 -5.45
C VAL A 220 2.27 -15.35 -6.91
N GLU A 221 3.50 -15.52 -7.41
CA GLU A 221 3.76 -16.00 -8.77
C GLU A 221 3.18 -17.39 -9.02
N LYS A 222 3.28 -18.31 -8.05
CA LYS A 222 2.72 -19.65 -8.16
C LYS A 222 1.20 -19.61 -8.22
N ASN A 223 0.56 -18.86 -7.34
CA ASN A 223 -0.89 -18.77 -7.22
C ASN A 223 -1.51 -18.01 -8.39
N GLY A 224 -0.84 -16.96 -8.91
CA GLY A 224 -1.25 -16.17 -10.07
C GLY A 224 -0.84 -16.76 -11.43
N ARG A 225 -0.18 -17.93 -11.48
CA ARG A 225 0.38 -18.50 -12.73
C ARG A 225 -0.64 -18.72 -13.85
N SER A 226 -1.89 -19.02 -13.51
CA SER A 226 -2.96 -19.25 -14.48
C SER A 226 -3.63 -17.97 -14.97
N ASP A 227 -3.32 -16.84 -14.38
CA ASP A 227 -3.86 -15.55 -14.74
C ASP A 227 -2.86 -14.80 -15.62
N SER A 228 -3.16 -14.75 -16.94
CA SER A 228 -2.32 -14.07 -17.92
C SER A 228 -2.49 -12.55 -17.91
N ASP A 229 -3.52 -12.05 -17.26
CA ASP A 229 -3.87 -10.62 -17.15
C ASP A 229 -3.70 -10.07 -15.73
N ARG A 230 -2.85 -10.74 -14.93
CA ARG A 230 -2.54 -10.38 -13.56
C ARG A 230 -2.13 -8.91 -13.46
N ASP A 231 -2.63 -8.22 -12.44
CA ASP A 231 -2.34 -6.81 -12.21
C ASP A 231 -0.88 -6.53 -11.87
N ASN A 232 -0.51 -5.24 -11.92
CA ASN A 232 0.74 -4.74 -11.38
C ASN A 232 0.86 -5.18 -9.93
N CYS A 233 2.05 -5.52 -9.50
CA CYS A 233 2.26 -6.19 -8.24
C CYS A 233 3.42 -5.56 -7.49
N SER A 234 3.13 -4.82 -6.43
CA SER A 234 4.14 -4.13 -5.62
C SER A 234 4.04 -4.49 -4.15
N ALA A 235 5.21 -4.64 -3.52
CA ALA A 235 5.28 -4.89 -2.08
C ALA A 235 6.57 -4.33 -1.47
N ILE A 236 6.46 -3.91 -0.21
CA ILE A 236 7.58 -3.53 0.66
C ILE A 236 7.45 -4.30 1.96
N THR A 237 8.50 -4.99 2.35
CA THR A 237 8.62 -5.63 3.67
C THR A 237 9.60 -4.84 4.53
N VAL A 238 9.26 -4.68 5.81
CA VAL A 238 10.07 -3.97 6.81
C VAL A 238 10.20 -4.84 8.06
N PHE A 239 11.43 -4.99 8.57
CA PHE A 239 11.74 -5.59 9.86
C PHE A 239 12.26 -4.49 10.79
N VAL A 240 11.67 -4.42 12.00
CA VAL A 240 12.09 -3.51 13.07
C VAL A 240 13.27 -4.08 13.85
#